data_a36a9e6b8d40f67e6333aa7f337dc6bb
#
_entry.id   a36a9e6b8d40f67e6333aa7f337dc6bb
#
_cell.length_a   1.000
_cell.length_b   1.000
_cell.length_c   1.000
_cell.angle_alpha   90.00
_cell.angle_beta   90.00
_cell.angle_gamma   90.00
#
_symmetry.space_group_name_H-M   'P 1'
#
loop_
_entity.id
_entity.type
_entity.pdbx_description
1 polymer ?
#
loop_
_entity_poly.entity_id
_entity_poly.type
_entity_poly.pdbx_seq_one_letter_code
_entity_poly.pdbx_strand_id
1 'polypeptide(L)'
;MDGHPLTSDPGMGRFDVAVVGGCGHVGLPLALAFAQRGQRVAVYDISQPSVDLVNSGQMPFQEPGAPQVLAEVLAKGTFMASSDPGLLSSADNIVVVIGTPIDKHLNPEALGVPQEIEKLSRHLVDGQLLVLRSTLYPGVTRMVERLLAEQGKAVDVAFCPERIAEGKAMTELFSLPQLVSGRTAEIRARAAALFSHLTQEIVELEPEEAELAKLFTNTWRYIKFATANQLYMIANDFGLDYDRIRTALAHNYPRAQDLPGAGLAAGPCLLKDTMQLAAFNNNQFTLGHSAMLINEGLPLYTVARLEQRYDLSQMTVGILGMAFKGESDDIRSSLSYRLKRILQFKSKRVLCTDPYVTIDPNLTPLEVVLEESDLVVIGAPHSQYRELPISVPVVDLTNLRGKGSGV
;
A
#
# COMPACT_ATOMS: atom_id res chain seq x y z
N MET A 1 14.50 -48.38 -15.07
CA MET A 1 13.10 -47.93 -14.99
C MET A 1 13.15 -46.41 -15.20
N ASP A 2 12.62 -46.02 -16.31
CA ASP A 2 12.94 -44.78 -17.02
C ASP A 2 12.32 -43.57 -16.37
N GLY A 3 13.17 -42.63 -15.94
CA GLY A 3 12.76 -41.29 -15.58
C GLY A 3 12.48 -40.49 -16.85
N HIS A 4 11.21 -40.20 -17.15
CA HIS A 4 10.84 -39.26 -18.17
C HIS A 4 11.28 -37.84 -17.76
N PRO A 5 12.03 -37.09 -18.61
CA PRO A 5 12.18 -35.67 -18.42
C PRO A 5 10.84 -35.00 -18.73
N LEU A 6 10.36 -34.18 -17.82
CA LEU A 6 9.21 -33.30 -18.05
C LEU A 6 9.53 -32.39 -19.25
N THR A 7 8.87 -32.65 -20.36
CA THR A 7 8.94 -31.85 -21.56
C THR A 7 8.35 -30.48 -21.27
N SER A 8 9.22 -29.46 -21.30
CA SER A 8 8.79 -28.06 -21.44
C SER A 8 7.94 -27.94 -22.70
N ASP A 9 6.75 -27.37 -22.55
CA ASP A 9 5.88 -27.04 -23.69
C ASP A 9 6.63 -26.11 -24.65
N PRO A 10 6.89 -26.49 -25.91
CA PRO A 10 7.70 -25.71 -26.82
C PRO A 10 7.02 -24.42 -27.33
N GLY A 11 5.88 -24.01 -26.78
CA GLY A 11 5.10 -22.83 -27.17
C GLY A 11 5.38 -21.56 -26.33
N MET A 12 5.95 -21.65 -25.13
CA MET A 12 6.24 -20.48 -24.28
C MET A 12 7.68 -20.02 -24.47
N GLY A 13 7.90 -18.99 -25.28
CA GLY A 13 9.19 -18.33 -25.36
C GLY A 13 9.60 -17.66 -24.05
N ARG A 14 10.90 -17.32 -23.90
CA ARG A 14 11.50 -16.69 -22.72
C ARG A 14 10.80 -15.37 -22.36
N PHE A 15 10.63 -15.11 -21.06
CA PHE A 15 10.09 -13.86 -20.53
C PHE A 15 11.26 -12.93 -20.15
N ASP A 16 11.06 -11.62 -20.37
CA ASP A 16 12.00 -10.61 -19.91
C ASP A 16 11.89 -10.41 -18.40
N VAL A 17 10.63 -10.49 -17.87
CA VAL A 17 10.31 -10.28 -16.47
C VAL A 17 9.25 -11.28 -16.00
N ALA A 18 9.49 -11.90 -14.84
CA ALA A 18 8.46 -12.61 -14.09
C ALA A 18 8.20 -11.88 -12.76
N VAL A 19 6.93 -11.65 -12.41
CA VAL A 19 6.53 -10.97 -11.18
C VAL A 19 5.87 -11.98 -10.23
N VAL A 20 6.50 -12.23 -9.09
CA VAL A 20 6.00 -13.11 -8.02
C VAL A 20 5.10 -12.31 -7.07
N GLY A 21 3.89 -12.82 -6.77
CA GLY A 21 2.83 -12.09 -6.08
C GLY A 21 2.20 -11.02 -6.98
N GLY A 22 2.18 -11.31 -8.27
CA GLY A 22 1.91 -10.33 -9.30
C GLY A 22 0.43 -10.05 -9.56
N CYS A 23 -0.53 -10.71 -8.88
CA CYS A 23 -1.95 -10.35 -8.95
C CYS A 23 -2.39 -9.35 -7.87
N GLY A 24 -1.47 -8.89 -7.01
CA GLY A 24 -1.75 -7.92 -5.95
C GLY A 24 -1.60 -6.45 -6.38
N HIS A 25 -1.98 -5.52 -5.48
CA HIS A 25 -2.02 -4.05 -5.70
C HIS A 25 -0.69 -3.41 -6.12
N VAL A 26 0.43 -4.06 -5.87
CA VAL A 26 1.76 -3.58 -6.30
C VAL A 26 2.26 -4.37 -7.50
N GLY A 27 2.08 -5.70 -7.45
CA GLY A 27 2.62 -6.61 -8.48
C GLY A 27 1.96 -6.45 -9.83
N LEU A 28 0.63 -6.39 -9.87
CA LEU A 28 -0.11 -6.32 -11.14
C LEU A 28 0.15 -5.01 -11.89
N PRO A 29 0.03 -3.82 -11.27
CA PRO A 29 0.39 -2.58 -11.95
C PRO A 29 1.84 -2.56 -12.46
N LEU A 30 2.79 -3.09 -11.69
CA LEU A 30 4.18 -3.20 -12.12
C LEU A 30 4.34 -4.10 -13.35
N ALA A 31 3.72 -5.28 -13.33
CA ALA A 31 3.75 -6.22 -14.45
C ALA A 31 3.14 -5.60 -15.73
N LEU A 32 2.00 -4.91 -15.57
CA LEU A 32 1.35 -4.18 -16.66
C LEU A 32 2.22 -3.05 -17.21
N ALA A 33 2.90 -2.29 -16.32
CA ALA A 33 3.79 -1.21 -16.74
C ALA A 33 4.98 -1.74 -17.58
N PHE A 34 5.62 -2.84 -17.17
CA PHE A 34 6.65 -3.49 -17.98
C PHE A 34 6.11 -3.98 -19.32
N ALA A 35 4.95 -4.66 -19.34
CA ALA A 35 4.34 -5.17 -20.56
C ALA A 35 3.93 -4.04 -21.51
N GLN A 36 3.44 -2.91 -20.99
CA GLN A 36 3.12 -1.70 -21.76
C GLN A 36 4.38 -1.11 -22.44
N ARG A 37 5.55 -1.27 -21.82
CA ARG A 37 6.85 -0.87 -22.37
C ARG A 37 7.46 -1.91 -23.32
N GLY A 38 6.71 -2.93 -23.70
CA GLY A 38 7.10 -3.91 -24.70
C GLY A 38 7.88 -5.11 -24.15
N GLN A 39 7.99 -5.24 -22.81
CA GLN A 39 8.59 -6.43 -22.22
C GLN A 39 7.60 -7.60 -22.26
N ARG A 40 8.11 -8.83 -22.41
CA ARG A 40 7.34 -10.06 -22.25
C ARG A 40 7.28 -10.41 -20.77
N VAL A 41 6.09 -10.31 -20.18
CA VAL A 41 5.92 -10.40 -18.72
C VAL A 41 5.06 -11.62 -18.37
N ALA A 42 5.56 -12.42 -17.42
CA ALA A 42 4.78 -13.43 -16.73
C ALA A 42 4.48 -13.01 -15.30
N VAL A 43 3.30 -13.34 -14.82
CA VAL A 43 2.91 -13.18 -13.42
C VAL A 43 2.76 -14.55 -12.78
N TYR A 44 3.42 -14.77 -11.66
CA TYR A 44 3.16 -15.91 -10.77
C TYR A 44 2.42 -15.45 -9.53
N ASP A 45 1.28 -16.07 -9.25
CA ASP A 45 0.53 -15.84 -8.02
C ASP A 45 -0.09 -17.14 -7.52
N ILE A 46 -0.11 -17.32 -6.19
CA ILE A 46 -0.68 -18.51 -5.55
C ILE A 46 -2.21 -18.58 -5.61
N SER A 47 -2.87 -17.43 -5.87
CA SER A 47 -4.32 -17.32 -5.94
C SER A 47 -4.83 -17.66 -7.34
N GLN A 48 -5.22 -18.92 -7.57
CA GLN A 48 -5.81 -19.30 -8.85
C GLN A 48 -7.02 -18.44 -9.25
N PRO A 49 -7.96 -18.07 -8.34
CA PRO A 49 -9.05 -17.16 -8.71
C PRO A 49 -8.58 -15.80 -9.22
N SER A 50 -7.52 -15.23 -8.62
CA SER A 50 -6.95 -13.96 -9.08
C SER A 50 -6.27 -14.12 -10.45
N VAL A 51 -5.56 -15.22 -10.66
CA VAL A 51 -4.94 -15.56 -11.97
C VAL A 51 -5.98 -15.67 -13.05
N ASP A 52 -7.08 -16.39 -12.79
CA ASP A 52 -8.17 -16.58 -13.78
C ASP A 52 -8.84 -15.23 -14.10
N LEU A 53 -9.08 -14.41 -13.08
CA LEU A 53 -9.67 -13.09 -13.24
C LEU A 53 -8.79 -12.19 -14.14
N VAL A 54 -7.49 -12.12 -13.85
CA VAL A 54 -6.52 -11.32 -14.60
C VAL A 54 -6.41 -11.82 -16.04
N ASN A 55 -6.33 -13.12 -16.28
CA ASN A 55 -6.28 -13.70 -17.62
C ASN A 55 -7.60 -13.50 -18.41
N SER A 56 -8.73 -13.29 -17.71
CA SER A 56 -10.00 -12.90 -18.35
C SER A 56 -10.08 -11.41 -18.71
N GLY A 57 -9.04 -10.61 -18.41
CA GLY A 57 -8.99 -9.18 -18.66
C GLY A 57 -9.67 -8.32 -17.59
N GLN A 58 -9.89 -8.88 -16.39
CA GLN A 58 -10.52 -8.16 -15.29
C GLN A 58 -9.51 -7.86 -14.17
N MET A 59 -9.61 -6.65 -13.63
CA MET A 59 -8.79 -6.24 -12.50
C MET A 59 -9.37 -6.75 -11.17
N PRO A 60 -8.56 -7.31 -10.26
CA PRO A 60 -9.03 -7.78 -8.95
C PRO A 60 -9.24 -6.63 -7.93
N PHE A 61 -8.87 -5.42 -8.26
CA PHE A 61 -9.00 -4.22 -7.41
C PHE A 61 -9.04 -2.96 -8.29
N GLN A 62 -9.36 -1.80 -7.69
CA GLN A 62 -9.37 -0.52 -8.40
C GLN A 62 -7.95 0.05 -8.56
N GLU A 63 -7.54 0.29 -9.81
CA GLU A 63 -6.32 1.04 -10.16
C GLU A 63 -6.58 1.80 -11.46
N PRO A 64 -6.68 3.14 -11.42
CA PRO A 64 -6.99 3.96 -12.59
C PRO A 64 -6.01 3.74 -13.74
N GLY A 65 -6.54 3.48 -14.94
CA GLY A 65 -5.75 3.21 -16.16
C GLY A 65 -5.30 1.76 -16.34
N ALA A 66 -5.30 0.94 -15.29
CA ALA A 66 -4.85 -0.46 -15.39
C ALA A 66 -5.77 -1.36 -16.23
N PRO A 67 -7.12 -1.26 -16.18
CA PRO A 67 -7.99 -2.10 -17.01
C PRO A 67 -7.71 -2.00 -18.51
N GLN A 68 -7.46 -0.79 -19.00
CA GLN A 68 -7.15 -0.54 -20.42
C GLN A 68 -5.81 -1.17 -20.82
N VAL A 69 -4.79 -1.00 -19.97
CA VAL A 69 -3.46 -1.59 -20.21
C VAL A 69 -3.52 -3.12 -20.16
N LEU A 70 -4.27 -3.70 -19.20
CA LEU A 70 -4.44 -5.15 -19.09
C LEU A 70 -5.05 -5.73 -20.39
N ALA A 71 -6.14 -5.12 -20.88
CA ALA A 71 -6.76 -5.56 -22.12
C ALA A 71 -5.80 -5.46 -23.33
N GLU A 72 -5.01 -4.39 -23.40
CA GLU A 72 -4.03 -4.17 -24.48
C GLU A 72 -2.91 -5.22 -24.48
N VAL A 73 -2.29 -5.48 -23.30
CA VAL A 73 -1.15 -6.40 -23.20
C VAL A 73 -1.55 -7.87 -23.36
N LEU A 74 -2.77 -8.23 -22.93
CA LEU A 74 -3.35 -9.55 -23.22
C LEU A 74 -3.60 -9.74 -24.70
N ALA A 75 -4.18 -8.75 -25.38
CA ALA A 75 -4.43 -8.81 -26.82
C ALA A 75 -3.13 -8.91 -27.63
N LYS A 76 -2.03 -8.29 -27.17
CA LYS A 76 -0.71 -8.39 -27.79
C LYS A 76 0.02 -9.69 -27.48
N GLY A 77 -0.44 -10.49 -26.51
CA GLY A 77 0.25 -11.70 -26.06
C GLY A 77 1.59 -11.44 -25.37
N THR A 78 1.81 -10.22 -24.82
CA THR A 78 3.02 -9.84 -24.09
C THR A 78 2.91 -10.05 -22.60
N PHE A 79 1.75 -10.46 -22.09
CA PHE A 79 1.45 -10.66 -20.69
C PHE A 79 0.66 -11.94 -20.45
N MET A 80 0.97 -12.65 -19.39
CA MET A 80 0.19 -13.78 -18.89
C MET A 80 0.31 -13.93 -17.37
N ALA A 81 -0.70 -14.50 -16.73
CA ALA A 81 -0.65 -14.90 -15.32
C ALA A 81 -0.77 -16.42 -15.18
N SER A 82 -0.09 -17.01 -14.20
CA SER A 82 -0.13 -18.44 -13.89
C SER A 82 0.07 -18.69 -12.40
N SER A 83 -0.49 -19.80 -11.90
CA SER A 83 -0.21 -20.32 -10.57
C SER A 83 0.88 -21.40 -10.56
N ASP A 84 1.48 -21.71 -11.71
CA ASP A 84 2.64 -22.62 -11.78
C ASP A 84 3.95 -21.84 -11.61
N PRO A 85 4.71 -22.08 -10.52
CA PRO A 85 6.01 -21.46 -10.30
C PRO A 85 7.08 -21.89 -11.31
N GLY A 86 6.84 -22.94 -12.09
CA GLY A 86 7.76 -23.43 -13.13
C GLY A 86 8.09 -22.36 -14.18
N LEU A 87 7.16 -21.39 -14.39
CA LEU A 87 7.40 -20.28 -15.34
C LEU A 87 8.62 -19.43 -14.97
N LEU A 88 9.02 -19.39 -13.69
CA LEU A 88 10.16 -18.59 -13.22
C LEU A 88 11.47 -19.01 -13.89
N SER A 89 11.61 -20.29 -14.25
CA SER A 89 12.80 -20.80 -14.94
C SER A 89 12.97 -20.25 -16.37
N SER A 90 11.91 -19.67 -16.93
CA SER A 90 11.88 -19.11 -18.29
C SER A 90 12.01 -17.58 -18.32
N ALA A 91 12.30 -16.92 -17.18
CA ALA A 91 12.45 -15.47 -17.11
C ALA A 91 13.89 -15.04 -16.87
N ASP A 92 14.30 -13.90 -17.43
CA ASP A 92 15.62 -13.31 -17.20
C ASP A 92 15.71 -12.58 -15.86
N ASN A 93 14.64 -11.87 -15.51
CA ASN A 93 14.52 -11.08 -14.29
C ASN A 93 13.28 -11.52 -13.51
N ILE A 94 13.44 -11.74 -12.21
CA ILE A 94 12.36 -12.15 -11.32
C ILE A 94 12.15 -11.06 -10.28
N VAL A 95 10.97 -10.43 -10.27
CA VAL A 95 10.63 -9.37 -9.32
C VAL A 95 9.67 -9.92 -8.27
N VAL A 96 10.09 -9.90 -7.01
CA VAL A 96 9.32 -10.47 -5.89
C VAL A 96 8.56 -9.38 -5.16
N VAL A 97 7.21 -9.48 -5.21
CA VAL A 97 6.27 -8.54 -4.61
C VAL A 97 5.28 -9.33 -3.75
N ILE A 98 5.72 -9.76 -2.59
CA ILE A 98 4.90 -10.51 -1.64
C ILE A 98 4.59 -9.69 -0.41
N GLY A 99 3.48 -10.01 0.27
CA GLY A 99 3.11 -9.34 1.52
C GLY A 99 4.14 -9.57 2.62
N THR A 100 4.43 -8.53 3.39
CA THR A 100 5.33 -8.59 4.56
C THR A 100 4.55 -8.11 5.78
N PRO A 101 3.66 -8.96 6.35
CA PRO A 101 2.82 -8.58 7.47
C PRO A 101 3.65 -8.38 8.75
N ILE A 102 3.03 -7.76 9.73
CA ILE A 102 3.44 -7.81 11.14
C ILE A 102 2.51 -8.74 11.88
N ASP A 103 3.01 -9.36 12.94
CA ASP A 103 2.20 -10.21 13.80
C ASP A 103 1.23 -9.38 14.66
N LYS A 104 0.39 -10.07 15.46
CA LYS A 104 -0.57 -9.43 16.38
C LYS A 104 0.09 -8.60 17.50
N HIS A 105 1.39 -8.73 17.69
CA HIS A 105 2.20 -7.98 18.64
C HIS A 105 3.00 -6.85 17.99
N LEU A 106 2.71 -6.55 16.71
CA LEU A 106 3.40 -5.57 15.88
C LEU A 106 4.88 -5.90 15.59
N ASN A 107 5.28 -7.17 15.73
CA ASN A 107 6.62 -7.58 15.34
C ASN A 107 6.68 -7.88 13.84
N PRO A 108 7.77 -7.51 13.14
CA PRO A 108 7.95 -7.84 11.74
C PRO A 108 8.23 -9.33 11.54
N GLU A 109 7.61 -9.91 10.51
CA GLU A 109 7.94 -11.27 10.04
C GLU A 109 9.14 -11.22 9.09
N ALA A 110 10.34 -11.00 9.63
CA ALA A 110 11.56 -10.84 8.83
C ALA A 110 11.92 -12.08 7.98
N LEU A 111 11.47 -13.26 8.38
CA LEU A 111 11.77 -14.52 7.67
C LEU A 111 10.78 -14.84 6.54
N GLY A 112 9.65 -14.14 6.44
CA GLY A 112 8.63 -14.47 5.44
C GLY A 112 9.14 -14.43 4.00
N VAL A 113 9.91 -13.40 3.63
CA VAL A 113 10.50 -13.30 2.29
C VAL A 113 11.58 -14.37 2.05
N PRO A 114 12.57 -14.56 2.93
CA PRO A 114 13.54 -15.65 2.78
C PRO A 114 12.89 -17.03 2.63
N GLN A 115 11.88 -17.36 3.45
CA GLN A 115 11.19 -18.65 3.38
C GLN A 115 10.45 -18.84 2.05
N GLU A 116 9.87 -17.78 1.50
CA GLU A 116 9.20 -17.87 0.20
C GLU A 116 10.22 -18.05 -0.94
N ILE A 117 11.34 -17.33 -0.88
CA ILE A 117 12.44 -17.52 -1.83
C ILE A 117 13.02 -18.93 -1.74
N GLU A 118 13.13 -19.50 -0.53
CA GLU A 118 13.57 -20.89 -0.34
C GLU A 118 12.68 -21.89 -1.08
N LYS A 119 11.35 -21.74 -0.99
CA LYS A 119 10.41 -22.59 -1.72
C LYS A 119 10.54 -22.43 -3.24
N LEU A 120 10.76 -21.21 -3.71
CA LEU A 120 10.85 -20.89 -5.14
C LEU A 120 12.23 -21.19 -5.73
N SER A 121 13.28 -21.34 -4.93
CA SER A 121 14.66 -21.47 -5.36
C SER A 121 14.90 -22.64 -6.33
N ARG A 122 14.14 -23.74 -6.21
CA ARG A 122 14.20 -24.87 -7.14
C ARG A 122 13.80 -24.51 -8.58
N HIS A 123 13.02 -23.42 -8.76
CA HIS A 123 12.59 -22.90 -10.06
C HIS A 123 13.49 -21.78 -10.58
N LEU A 124 14.47 -21.33 -9.77
CA LEU A 124 15.45 -20.35 -10.19
C LEU A 124 16.59 -21.04 -10.96
N VAL A 125 17.10 -20.36 -11.97
CA VAL A 125 18.24 -20.84 -12.78
C VAL A 125 19.39 -19.86 -12.71
N ASP A 126 20.61 -20.36 -12.87
CA ASP A 126 21.82 -19.54 -12.81
C ASP A 126 21.81 -18.42 -13.86
N GLY A 127 22.35 -17.27 -13.47
CA GLY A 127 22.43 -16.08 -14.30
C GLY A 127 21.20 -15.18 -14.25
N GLN A 128 20.11 -15.56 -13.57
CA GLN A 128 18.95 -14.69 -13.36
C GLN A 128 19.27 -13.52 -12.43
N LEU A 129 18.51 -12.43 -12.57
CA LEU A 129 18.45 -11.34 -11.59
C LEU A 129 17.17 -11.49 -10.75
N LEU A 130 17.33 -11.70 -9.45
CA LEU A 130 16.26 -11.70 -8.47
C LEU A 130 16.15 -10.32 -7.84
N VAL A 131 15.05 -9.62 -8.09
CA VAL A 131 14.78 -8.29 -7.55
C VAL A 131 13.78 -8.41 -6.40
N LEU A 132 14.22 -8.14 -5.19
CA LEU A 132 13.32 -8.00 -4.03
C LEU A 132 12.70 -6.61 -4.09
N ARG A 133 11.36 -6.53 -4.04
CA ARG A 133 10.63 -5.26 -4.12
C ARG A 133 9.67 -5.04 -2.95
N SER A 134 9.33 -6.10 -2.23
CA SER A 134 8.56 -6.01 -0.98
C SER A 134 9.27 -5.15 0.04
N THR A 135 8.53 -4.54 0.98
CA THR A 135 9.17 -3.88 2.12
C THR A 135 9.90 -4.92 2.97
N LEU A 136 11.19 -4.74 3.15
CA LEU A 136 12.04 -5.67 3.90
C LEU A 136 12.42 -5.12 5.28
N TYR A 137 12.56 -6.03 6.23
CA TYR A 137 13.28 -5.75 7.47
C TYR A 137 14.79 -5.63 7.17
N PRO A 138 15.51 -4.66 7.78
CA PRO A 138 16.93 -4.47 7.45
C PRO A 138 17.78 -5.73 7.66
N GLY A 139 18.55 -6.08 6.62
CA GLY A 139 19.38 -7.29 6.57
C GLY A 139 18.75 -8.48 5.83
N VAL A 140 17.49 -8.40 5.41
CA VAL A 140 16.80 -9.51 4.70
C VAL A 140 17.42 -9.76 3.33
N THR A 141 17.87 -8.74 2.60
CA THR A 141 18.56 -8.92 1.32
C THR A 141 19.78 -9.83 1.49
N ARG A 142 20.61 -9.58 2.52
CA ARG A 142 21.78 -10.41 2.83
C ARG A 142 21.40 -11.85 3.20
N MET A 143 20.27 -12.04 3.89
CA MET A 143 19.77 -13.39 4.20
C MET A 143 19.42 -14.16 2.94
N VAL A 144 18.76 -13.51 1.98
CA VAL A 144 18.40 -14.13 0.69
C VAL A 144 19.65 -14.44 -0.13
N GLU A 145 20.62 -13.53 -0.21
CA GLU A 145 21.93 -13.75 -0.87
C GLU A 145 22.62 -15.02 -0.32
N ARG A 146 22.69 -15.13 1.02
CA ARG A 146 23.29 -16.30 1.69
C ARG A 146 22.51 -17.58 1.39
N LEU A 147 21.18 -17.54 1.51
CA LEU A 147 20.30 -18.68 1.25
C LEU A 147 20.53 -19.26 -0.15
N LEU A 148 20.58 -18.41 -1.18
CA LEU A 148 20.79 -18.86 -2.56
C LEU A 148 22.21 -19.40 -2.77
N ALA A 149 23.22 -18.78 -2.17
CA ALA A 149 24.60 -19.28 -2.23
C ALA A 149 24.75 -20.63 -1.54
N GLU A 150 24.12 -20.86 -0.37
CA GLU A 150 24.12 -22.15 0.34
C GLU A 150 23.42 -23.25 -0.47
N GLN A 151 22.47 -22.91 -1.33
CA GLN A 151 21.80 -23.82 -2.26
C GLN A 151 22.56 -24.01 -3.59
N GLY A 152 23.73 -23.38 -3.73
CA GLY A 152 24.55 -23.46 -4.95
C GLY A 152 23.95 -22.73 -6.16
N LYS A 153 23.09 -21.76 -5.97
CA LYS A 153 22.46 -20.95 -7.03
C LYS A 153 23.30 -19.72 -7.36
N ALA A 154 23.71 -19.59 -8.61
CA ALA A 154 24.40 -18.40 -9.14
C ALA A 154 23.35 -17.36 -9.65
N VAL A 155 22.57 -16.82 -8.73
CA VAL A 155 21.52 -15.82 -8.99
C VAL A 155 21.94 -14.49 -8.36
N ASP A 156 21.94 -13.41 -9.15
CA ASP A 156 22.18 -12.07 -8.64
C ASP A 156 20.99 -11.55 -7.86
N VAL A 157 21.23 -10.93 -6.71
CA VAL A 157 20.17 -10.36 -5.87
C VAL A 157 20.26 -8.85 -5.82
N ALA A 158 19.16 -8.18 -6.17
CA ALA A 158 18.98 -6.73 -6.04
C ALA A 158 17.82 -6.42 -5.11
N PHE A 159 17.85 -5.29 -4.42
CA PHE A 159 16.71 -4.74 -3.71
C PHE A 159 16.29 -3.41 -4.34
N CYS A 160 15.07 -3.36 -4.86
CA CYS A 160 14.55 -2.19 -5.57
C CYS A 160 13.14 -1.86 -5.00
N PRO A 161 13.07 -1.14 -3.86
CA PRO A 161 11.84 -0.94 -3.12
C PRO A 161 10.75 -0.19 -3.90
N GLU A 162 9.50 -0.61 -3.71
CA GLU A 162 8.34 0.12 -4.25
C GLU A 162 8.02 1.33 -3.41
N ARG A 163 7.74 2.48 -4.07
CA ARG A 163 7.37 3.74 -3.43
C ARG A 163 6.08 4.37 -3.95
N ILE A 164 5.39 3.72 -4.90
CA ILE A 164 4.11 4.20 -5.43
C ILE A 164 3.04 4.30 -4.33
N ALA A 165 2.07 5.17 -4.56
CA ALA A 165 0.83 5.21 -3.81
C ALA A 165 -0.22 4.37 -4.55
N GLU A 166 -0.93 3.50 -3.82
CA GLU A 166 -2.07 2.74 -4.34
C GLU A 166 -3.09 3.68 -5.00
N GLY A 167 -3.64 3.27 -6.15
CA GLY A 167 -4.53 4.11 -6.99
C GLY A 167 -3.79 5.16 -7.82
N LYS A 168 -2.45 5.20 -7.80
CA LYS A 168 -1.60 6.06 -8.63
C LYS A 168 -0.47 5.29 -9.32
N ALA A 169 -0.48 3.97 -9.24
CA ALA A 169 0.62 3.14 -9.71
C ALA A 169 0.90 3.35 -11.18
N MET A 170 -0.15 3.36 -12.04
CA MET A 170 0.00 3.53 -13.49
C MET A 170 0.56 4.89 -13.92
N THR A 171 0.66 5.85 -13.01
CA THR A 171 1.31 7.15 -13.24
C THR A 171 2.67 7.22 -12.54
N GLU A 172 2.72 6.82 -11.28
CA GLU A 172 3.91 6.98 -10.43
C GLU A 172 5.05 6.02 -10.80
N LEU A 173 4.76 4.84 -11.37
CA LEU A 173 5.77 3.94 -11.91
C LEU A 173 6.64 4.56 -13.01
N PHE A 174 6.09 5.55 -13.74
CA PHE A 174 6.78 6.23 -14.82
C PHE A 174 7.38 7.59 -14.43
N SER A 175 6.95 8.17 -13.30
CA SER A 175 7.32 9.53 -12.89
C SER A 175 8.21 9.59 -11.65
N LEU A 176 8.19 8.56 -10.79
CA LEU A 176 9.04 8.56 -9.61
C LEU A 176 10.45 8.04 -9.91
N PRO A 177 11.51 8.63 -9.31
CA PRO A 177 12.83 8.05 -9.32
C PRO A 177 12.83 6.65 -8.73
N GLN A 178 13.49 5.71 -9.39
CA GLN A 178 13.60 4.33 -8.91
C GLN A 178 14.87 4.16 -8.07
N LEU A 179 14.74 3.65 -6.84
CA LEU A 179 15.88 3.20 -6.05
C LEU A 179 16.27 1.80 -6.53
N VAL A 180 17.56 1.62 -6.80
CA VAL A 180 18.13 0.31 -7.12
C VAL A 180 19.32 0.04 -6.22
N SER A 181 19.49 -1.21 -5.79
CA SER A 181 20.64 -1.59 -4.98
C SER A 181 21.13 -2.99 -5.33
N GLY A 182 22.38 -3.25 -5.04
CA GLY A 182 23.03 -4.55 -5.25
C GLY A 182 24.46 -4.52 -4.73
N ARG A 183 25.02 -5.66 -4.36
CA ARG A 183 26.36 -5.76 -3.76
C ARG A 183 27.48 -5.32 -4.70
N THR A 184 27.30 -5.51 -6.00
CA THR A 184 28.31 -5.14 -6.99
C THR A 184 27.76 -4.11 -7.96
N ALA A 185 28.65 -3.40 -8.64
CA ALA A 185 28.26 -2.44 -9.67
C ALA A 185 27.51 -3.12 -10.82
N GLU A 186 27.86 -4.37 -11.15
CA GLU A 186 27.23 -5.16 -12.21
C GLU A 186 25.78 -5.47 -11.86
N ILE A 187 25.49 -5.86 -10.61
CA ILE A 187 24.12 -6.12 -10.13
C ILE A 187 23.31 -4.83 -10.17
N ARG A 188 23.88 -3.71 -9.68
CA ARG A 188 23.19 -2.40 -9.76
C ARG A 188 22.90 -1.98 -11.20
N ALA A 189 23.87 -2.18 -12.09
CA ALA A 189 23.69 -1.87 -13.52
C ALA A 189 22.59 -2.72 -14.17
N ARG A 190 22.50 -4.03 -13.85
CA ARG A 190 21.40 -4.90 -14.31
C ARG A 190 20.05 -4.43 -13.80
N ALA A 191 19.95 -4.11 -12.52
CA ALA A 191 18.71 -3.59 -11.93
C ALA A 191 18.33 -2.23 -12.52
N ALA A 192 19.30 -1.33 -12.73
CA ALA A 192 19.07 -0.04 -13.38
C ALA A 192 18.60 -0.22 -14.83
N ALA A 193 19.17 -1.13 -15.60
CA ALA A 193 18.73 -1.43 -16.95
C ALA A 193 17.29 -1.93 -16.98
N LEU A 194 16.90 -2.82 -16.06
CA LEU A 194 15.52 -3.30 -15.93
C LEU A 194 14.54 -2.14 -15.69
N PHE A 195 14.79 -1.30 -14.69
CA PHE A 195 13.86 -0.23 -14.30
C PHE A 195 13.93 1.00 -15.23
N SER A 196 14.98 1.15 -16.05
CA SER A 196 15.05 2.21 -17.06
C SER A 196 13.97 2.08 -18.15
N HIS A 197 13.36 0.92 -18.32
CA HIS A 197 12.14 0.77 -19.12
C HIS A 197 10.96 1.56 -18.58
N LEU A 198 10.93 1.85 -17.28
CA LEU A 198 9.83 2.56 -16.62
C LEU A 198 10.16 4.04 -16.40
N THR A 199 11.32 4.34 -15.82
CA THR A 199 11.73 5.71 -15.49
C THR A 199 13.19 5.98 -15.88
N GLN A 200 13.49 7.24 -16.23
CA GLN A 200 14.86 7.67 -16.53
C GLN A 200 15.66 8.02 -15.27
N GLU A 201 15.00 8.22 -14.14
CA GLU A 201 15.66 8.62 -12.90
C GLU A 201 15.96 7.38 -12.04
N ILE A 202 17.21 6.97 -12.00
CA ILE A 202 17.72 5.85 -11.21
C ILE A 202 18.61 6.41 -10.09
N VAL A 203 18.37 5.95 -8.87
CA VAL A 203 19.20 6.28 -7.69
C VAL A 203 19.79 5.00 -7.14
N GLU A 204 21.11 4.89 -7.20
CA GLU A 204 21.85 3.72 -6.72
C GLU A 204 22.18 3.83 -5.23
N LEU A 205 22.01 2.73 -4.52
CA LEU A 205 22.29 2.60 -3.09
C LEU A 205 22.96 1.23 -2.81
N GLU A 206 23.54 1.08 -1.62
CA GLU A 206 23.83 -0.25 -1.09
C GLU A 206 22.53 -0.91 -0.59
N PRO A 207 22.41 -2.25 -0.56
CA PRO A 207 21.18 -2.93 -0.19
C PRO A 207 20.60 -2.50 1.15
N GLU A 208 21.40 -2.38 2.21
CA GLU A 208 20.95 -1.97 3.53
C GLU A 208 20.52 -0.50 3.58
N GLU A 209 21.15 0.37 2.77
CA GLU A 209 20.70 1.76 2.62
C GLU A 209 19.31 1.82 1.98
N ALA A 210 19.09 1.00 0.93
CA ALA A 210 17.80 0.94 0.25
C ALA A 210 16.69 0.36 1.15
N GLU A 211 16.99 -0.66 1.97
CA GLU A 211 16.07 -1.23 2.97
C GLU A 211 15.64 -0.15 3.98
N LEU A 212 16.60 0.59 4.54
CA LEU A 212 16.29 1.70 5.45
C LEU A 212 15.58 2.86 4.75
N ALA A 213 15.99 3.22 3.53
CA ALA A 213 15.34 4.30 2.77
C ALA A 213 13.86 4.03 2.53
N LYS A 214 13.48 2.76 2.27
CA LYS A 214 12.07 2.36 2.16
C LYS A 214 11.32 2.58 3.46
N LEU A 215 11.83 2.11 4.58
CA LEU A 215 11.21 2.28 5.90
C LEU A 215 11.14 3.75 6.29
N PHE A 216 12.22 4.52 6.06
CA PHE A 216 12.26 5.95 6.36
C PHE A 216 11.22 6.74 5.55
N THR A 217 11.02 6.40 4.27
CA THR A 217 10.00 7.06 3.44
C THR A 217 8.60 6.96 4.04
N ASN A 218 8.18 5.76 4.44
CA ASN A 218 6.86 5.55 5.00
C ASN A 218 6.76 6.10 6.44
N THR A 219 7.79 5.91 7.25
CA THR A 219 7.87 6.47 8.60
C THR A 219 7.80 8.00 8.59
N TRP A 220 8.53 8.68 7.70
CA TRP A 220 8.48 10.14 7.55
C TRP A 220 7.07 10.62 7.20
N ARG A 221 6.39 9.94 6.27
CA ARG A 221 5.00 10.25 5.94
C ARG A 221 4.07 10.07 7.14
N TYR A 222 4.26 9.00 7.91
CA TYR A 222 3.45 8.71 9.10
C TYR A 222 3.63 9.75 10.20
N ILE A 223 4.87 10.21 10.42
CA ILE A 223 5.22 11.28 11.37
C ILE A 223 4.61 12.62 10.92
N LYS A 224 4.65 12.95 9.63
CA LYS A 224 4.01 14.17 9.12
C LYS A 224 2.51 14.18 9.38
N PHE A 225 1.83 13.06 9.17
CA PHE A 225 0.41 12.95 9.51
C PHE A 225 0.17 13.06 11.03
N ALA A 226 1.00 12.46 11.85
CA ALA A 226 0.89 12.57 13.31
C ALA A 226 1.08 14.03 13.77
N THR A 227 2.04 14.74 13.19
CA THR A 227 2.24 16.17 13.46
C THR A 227 0.98 16.98 13.10
N ALA A 228 0.43 16.77 11.90
CA ALA A 228 -0.80 17.44 11.48
C ALA A 228 -1.99 17.12 12.39
N ASN A 229 -2.16 15.86 12.74
CA ASN A 229 -3.23 15.41 13.64
C ASN A 229 -3.08 15.98 15.05
N GLN A 230 -1.86 16.06 15.58
CA GLN A 230 -1.62 16.67 16.91
C GLN A 230 -1.93 18.17 16.88
N LEU A 231 -1.51 18.91 15.84
CA LEU A 231 -1.82 20.31 15.69
C LEU A 231 -3.32 20.55 15.48
N TYR A 232 -3.98 19.66 14.74
CA TYR A 232 -5.44 19.64 14.60
C TYR A 232 -6.13 19.48 15.95
N MET A 233 -5.72 18.51 16.78
CA MET A 233 -6.30 18.31 18.11
C MET A 233 -6.19 19.58 18.95
N ILE A 234 -5.02 20.24 18.96
CA ILE A 234 -4.80 21.49 19.69
C ILE A 234 -5.73 22.59 19.17
N ALA A 235 -5.79 22.81 17.86
CA ALA A 235 -6.65 23.83 17.28
C ALA A 235 -8.15 23.57 17.60
N ASN A 236 -8.60 22.33 17.43
CA ASN A 236 -9.98 21.94 17.72
C ASN A 236 -10.35 22.10 19.20
N ASP A 237 -9.41 21.83 20.14
CA ASP A 237 -9.63 22.01 21.58
C ASP A 237 -9.85 23.49 21.96
N PHE A 238 -9.33 24.42 21.17
CA PHE A 238 -9.55 25.86 21.28
C PHE A 238 -10.71 26.36 20.43
N GLY A 239 -11.49 25.50 19.76
CA GLY A 239 -12.57 25.88 18.88
C GLY A 239 -12.14 26.54 17.59
N LEU A 240 -10.90 26.27 17.15
CA LEU A 240 -10.30 26.86 15.96
C LEU A 240 -10.27 25.89 14.78
N ASP A 241 -10.31 26.42 13.57
CA ASP A 241 -10.19 25.64 12.34
C ASP A 241 -8.70 25.43 11.98
N TYR A 242 -8.24 24.18 12.10
CA TYR A 242 -6.87 23.79 11.74
C TYR A 242 -6.56 24.03 10.27
N ASP A 243 -7.48 23.79 9.34
CA ASP A 243 -7.19 23.93 7.91
C ASP A 243 -6.95 25.39 7.52
N ARG A 244 -7.64 26.33 8.13
CA ARG A 244 -7.33 27.76 7.98
C ARG A 244 -5.94 28.10 8.51
N ILE A 245 -5.56 27.58 9.68
CA ILE A 245 -4.23 27.78 10.27
C ILE A 245 -3.17 27.16 9.35
N ARG A 246 -3.34 25.92 8.91
CA ARG A 246 -2.43 25.23 8.00
C ARG A 246 -2.23 25.98 6.69
N THR A 247 -3.33 26.46 6.08
CA THR A 247 -3.28 27.22 4.84
C THR A 247 -2.51 28.53 5.03
N ALA A 248 -2.71 29.23 6.14
CA ALA A 248 -1.95 30.44 6.46
C ALA A 248 -0.45 30.15 6.68
N LEU A 249 -0.11 29.06 7.37
CA LEU A 249 1.28 28.64 7.58
C LEU A 249 1.99 28.28 6.26
N ALA A 250 1.29 27.63 5.35
CA ALA A 250 1.85 27.19 4.06
C ALA A 250 1.92 28.31 3.02
N HIS A 251 1.17 29.42 3.21
CA HIS A 251 1.06 30.49 2.22
C HIS A 251 2.39 31.19 1.99
N ASN A 252 2.99 30.96 0.81
CA ASN A 252 4.29 31.52 0.41
C ASN A 252 5.44 31.26 1.42
N TYR A 253 5.34 30.18 2.22
CA TYR A 253 6.35 29.82 3.19
C TYR A 253 6.87 28.38 2.91
N PRO A 254 7.99 28.24 2.16
CA PRO A 254 8.48 26.94 1.70
C PRO A 254 8.71 25.90 2.80
N ARG A 255 9.01 26.34 4.04
CA ARG A 255 9.30 25.44 5.16
C ARG A 255 8.07 24.74 5.74
N ALA A 256 6.85 25.17 5.36
CA ALA A 256 5.60 24.56 5.83
C ALA A 256 4.69 24.09 4.69
N GLN A 257 5.12 24.19 3.43
CA GLN A 257 4.29 23.83 2.27
C GLN A 257 3.89 22.36 2.23
N ASP A 258 4.68 21.48 2.84
CA ASP A 258 4.44 20.03 2.88
C ASP A 258 3.71 19.55 4.16
N LEU A 259 3.21 20.48 5.01
CA LEU A 259 2.37 20.15 6.15
C LEU A 259 1.01 19.63 5.67
N PRO A 260 0.68 18.34 5.94
CA PRO A 260 -0.57 17.77 5.46
C PRO A 260 -1.79 18.29 6.21
N GLY A 261 -3.00 18.07 5.66
CA GLY A 261 -4.24 18.17 6.41
C GLY A 261 -4.34 17.10 7.49
N ALA A 262 -5.26 17.31 8.44
CA ALA A 262 -5.62 16.29 9.41
C ALA A 262 -6.44 15.17 8.74
N GLY A 263 -6.54 14.02 9.41
CA GLY A 263 -7.36 12.91 8.94
C GLY A 263 -6.91 11.55 9.47
N LEU A 264 -7.67 10.54 9.18
CA LEU A 264 -7.38 9.17 9.58
C LEU A 264 -6.19 8.65 8.75
N ALA A 265 -4.97 8.79 9.30
CA ALA A 265 -3.73 8.32 8.66
C ALA A 265 -3.60 6.80 8.84
N ALA A 266 -4.11 6.06 7.90
CA ALA A 266 -4.32 4.61 7.95
C ALA A 266 -3.65 3.88 6.78
N GLY A 267 -3.98 2.61 6.64
CA GLY A 267 -3.55 1.75 5.56
C GLY A 267 -2.46 0.74 5.95
N PRO A 268 -2.19 -0.23 5.07
CA PRO A 268 -1.40 -1.41 5.41
C PRO A 268 0.11 -1.14 5.57
N CYS A 269 0.59 0.05 5.23
CA CYS A 269 2.04 0.30 5.11
C CYS A 269 2.59 1.23 6.20
N LEU A 270 1.95 2.39 6.47
CA LEU A 270 2.59 3.44 7.25
C LEU A 270 2.88 3.03 8.70
N LEU A 271 1.87 2.52 9.41
CA LEU A 271 2.04 2.01 10.77
C LEU A 271 3.02 0.84 10.80
N LYS A 272 2.80 -0.13 9.91
CA LYS A 272 3.62 -1.35 9.84
C LYS A 272 5.11 -1.04 9.66
N ASP A 273 5.47 -0.21 8.68
CA ASP A 273 6.85 0.11 8.37
C ASP A 273 7.51 0.93 9.49
N THR A 274 6.73 1.80 10.16
CA THR A 274 7.19 2.53 11.34
C THR A 274 7.49 1.58 12.51
N MET A 275 6.65 0.56 12.73
CA MET A 275 6.88 -0.44 13.77
C MET A 275 8.02 -1.40 13.42
N GLN A 276 8.23 -1.73 12.15
CA GLN A 276 9.42 -2.46 11.71
C GLN A 276 10.70 -1.69 12.02
N LEU A 277 10.71 -0.38 11.75
CA LEU A 277 11.85 0.48 12.09
C LEU A 277 12.06 0.58 13.60
N ALA A 278 10.98 0.68 14.38
CA ALA A 278 11.06 0.69 15.85
C ALA A 278 11.66 -0.62 16.40
N ALA A 279 11.22 -1.77 15.88
CA ALA A 279 11.76 -3.08 16.24
C ALA A 279 13.26 -3.21 15.89
N PHE A 280 13.64 -2.75 14.70
CA PHE A 280 15.05 -2.71 14.26
C PHE A 280 15.92 -1.86 15.18
N ASN A 281 15.40 -0.75 15.68
CA ASN A 281 16.08 0.13 16.63
C ASN A 281 15.83 -0.29 18.10
N ASN A 282 15.68 -1.58 18.39
CA ASN A 282 15.46 -2.13 19.74
C ASN A 282 14.32 -1.43 20.52
N ASN A 283 13.26 -1.03 19.84
CA ASN A 283 12.13 -0.26 20.37
C ASN A 283 12.48 1.09 21.01
N GLN A 284 13.64 1.67 20.67
CA GLN A 284 14.06 2.99 21.16
C GLN A 284 13.63 4.14 20.23
N PHE A 285 12.83 3.85 19.21
CA PHE A 285 12.33 4.85 18.28
C PHE A 285 11.09 5.57 18.83
N THR A 286 11.32 6.46 19.84
CA THR A 286 10.26 7.19 20.57
C THR A 286 9.38 8.04 19.64
N LEU A 287 9.96 8.69 18.62
CA LEU A 287 9.22 9.50 17.65
C LEU A 287 8.19 8.66 16.86
N GLY A 288 8.56 7.46 16.43
CA GLY A 288 7.66 6.53 15.75
C GLY A 288 6.53 6.04 16.66
N HIS A 289 6.83 5.71 17.91
CA HIS A 289 5.81 5.33 18.90
C HIS A 289 4.84 6.48 19.21
N SER A 290 5.35 7.71 19.36
CA SER A 290 4.50 8.89 19.54
C SER A 290 3.59 9.13 18.34
N ALA A 291 4.11 8.99 17.13
CA ALA A 291 3.33 9.10 15.91
C ALA A 291 2.22 8.04 15.84
N MET A 292 2.51 6.80 16.25
CA MET A 292 1.51 5.73 16.36
C MET A 292 0.40 6.10 17.35
N LEU A 293 0.76 6.54 18.56
CA LEU A 293 -0.24 6.92 19.58
C LEU A 293 -1.17 8.03 19.10
N ILE A 294 -0.64 9.03 18.38
CA ILE A 294 -1.43 10.14 17.85
C ILE A 294 -2.36 9.67 16.74
N ASN A 295 -1.83 9.01 15.71
CA ASN A 295 -2.62 8.62 14.54
C ASN A 295 -3.66 7.57 14.89
N GLU A 296 -3.26 6.52 15.62
CA GLU A 296 -4.17 5.46 16.07
C GLU A 296 -5.15 5.95 17.15
N GLY A 297 -4.81 7.01 17.86
CA GLY A 297 -5.65 7.64 18.89
C GLY A 297 -6.69 8.61 18.33
N LEU A 298 -6.56 9.08 17.08
CA LEU A 298 -7.45 10.08 16.51
C LEU A 298 -8.93 9.67 16.51
N PRO A 299 -9.33 8.42 16.22
CA PRO A 299 -10.73 8.01 16.36
C PRO A 299 -11.27 8.14 17.78
N LEU A 300 -10.46 7.82 18.80
CA LEU A 300 -10.83 7.97 20.21
C LEU A 300 -11.01 9.44 20.58
N TYR A 301 -10.07 10.30 20.16
CA TYR A 301 -10.17 11.74 20.35
C TYR A 301 -11.46 12.29 19.71
N THR A 302 -11.73 11.92 18.47
CA THR A 302 -12.93 12.35 17.73
C THR A 302 -14.20 12.01 18.50
N VAL A 303 -14.36 10.75 18.93
CA VAL A 303 -15.55 10.31 19.67
C VAL A 303 -15.66 11.01 21.03
N ALA A 304 -14.53 11.19 21.75
CA ALA A 304 -14.55 11.91 23.04
C ALA A 304 -14.99 13.37 22.88
N ARG A 305 -14.67 14.04 21.77
CA ARG A 305 -15.16 15.39 21.47
C ARG A 305 -16.63 15.41 21.10
N LEU A 306 -17.10 14.39 20.37
CA LEU A 306 -18.53 14.24 20.06
C LEU A 306 -19.37 14.03 21.33
N GLU A 307 -18.94 13.20 22.30
CA GLU A 307 -19.59 12.99 23.58
C GLU A 307 -19.73 14.28 24.43
N GLN A 308 -18.85 15.27 24.21
CA GLN A 308 -18.97 16.56 24.91
C GLN A 308 -20.05 17.47 24.31
N ARG A 309 -20.44 17.23 23.05
CA ARG A 309 -21.41 18.07 22.32
C ARG A 309 -22.77 17.41 22.15
N TYR A 310 -22.82 16.08 22.12
CA TYR A 310 -24.00 15.31 21.78
C TYR A 310 -24.21 14.14 22.77
N ASP A 311 -25.46 13.84 23.09
CA ASP A 311 -25.81 12.58 23.76
C ASP A 311 -25.81 11.45 22.72
N LEU A 312 -24.65 10.90 22.42
CA LEU A 312 -24.50 9.85 21.43
C LEU A 312 -25.36 8.61 21.75
N SER A 313 -25.64 8.35 23.03
CA SER A 313 -26.44 7.19 23.44
C SER A 313 -27.87 7.18 22.86
N GLN A 314 -28.38 8.34 22.44
CA GLN A 314 -29.68 8.50 21.80
C GLN A 314 -29.59 8.63 20.27
N MET A 315 -28.39 8.72 19.69
CA MET A 315 -28.17 9.07 18.29
C MET A 315 -27.78 7.86 17.43
N THR A 316 -28.27 7.86 16.20
CA THR A 316 -27.74 7.05 15.11
C THR A 316 -26.61 7.83 14.42
N VAL A 317 -25.41 7.26 14.37
CA VAL A 317 -24.24 7.89 13.75
C VAL A 317 -23.93 7.21 12.43
N GLY A 318 -23.89 7.98 11.35
CA GLY A 318 -23.48 7.53 10.03
C GLY A 318 -21.97 7.72 9.81
N ILE A 319 -21.29 6.73 9.23
CA ILE A 319 -19.89 6.84 8.77
C ILE A 319 -19.89 6.75 7.25
N LEU A 320 -19.38 7.79 6.59
CA LEU A 320 -19.19 7.84 5.15
C LEU A 320 -17.74 7.55 4.80
N GLY A 321 -17.49 6.43 4.13
CA GLY A 321 -16.15 5.99 3.75
C GLY A 321 -15.51 5.05 4.78
N MET A 322 -15.38 3.79 4.37
CA MET A 322 -14.80 2.71 5.18
C MET A 322 -13.43 2.27 4.68
N ALA A 323 -13.04 2.66 3.47
CA ALA A 323 -11.69 2.47 2.95
C ALA A 323 -10.64 3.21 3.80
N PHE A 324 -9.36 2.83 3.69
CA PHE A 324 -8.32 3.49 4.50
C PHE A 324 -7.96 4.89 4.01
N LYS A 325 -8.37 5.25 2.79
CA LYS A 325 -8.20 6.58 2.19
C LYS A 325 -9.29 6.86 1.17
N GLY A 326 -9.39 8.10 0.70
CA GLY A 326 -10.28 8.47 -0.40
C GLY A 326 -9.91 7.79 -1.72
N GLU A 327 -10.91 7.56 -2.58
CA GLU A 327 -10.77 6.97 -3.93
C GLU A 327 -10.06 5.60 -3.92
N SER A 328 -10.40 4.74 -2.95
CA SER A 328 -9.86 3.39 -2.79
C SER A 328 -10.96 2.45 -2.32
N ASP A 329 -10.83 1.17 -2.68
CA ASP A 329 -11.67 0.04 -2.22
C ASP A 329 -10.99 -0.77 -1.10
N ASP A 330 -9.74 -0.41 -0.73
CA ASP A 330 -8.95 -1.13 0.27
C ASP A 330 -9.31 -0.74 1.70
N ILE A 331 -9.76 -1.73 2.47
CA ILE A 331 -10.13 -1.57 3.88
C ILE A 331 -9.03 -1.97 4.87
N ARG A 332 -7.88 -2.44 4.38
CA ARG A 332 -6.81 -2.95 5.25
C ARG A 332 -6.30 -1.86 6.20
N SER A 333 -6.32 -2.16 7.49
CA SER A 333 -5.92 -1.21 8.56
C SER A 333 -6.64 0.15 8.51
N SER A 334 -7.86 0.21 7.95
CA SER A 334 -8.65 1.44 7.94
C SER A 334 -9.08 1.83 9.36
N LEU A 335 -8.78 3.08 9.74
CA LEU A 335 -9.20 3.65 11.01
C LEU A 335 -10.70 3.96 11.08
N SER A 336 -11.41 3.98 9.95
CA SER A 336 -12.89 4.06 9.93
C SER A 336 -13.52 2.86 10.64
N TYR A 337 -12.95 1.66 10.52
CA TYR A 337 -13.41 0.49 11.28
C TYR A 337 -13.13 0.61 12.79
N ARG A 338 -12.02 1.25 13.18
CA ARG A 338 -11.76 1.55 14.59
C ARG A 338 -12.75 2.57 15.13
N LEU A 339 -13.01 3.62 14.37
CA LEU A 339 -14.05 4.61 14.67
C LEU A 339 -15.44 3.94 14.84
N LYS A 340 -15.83 3.07 13.88
CA LYS A 340 -17.05 2.26 13.97
C LYS A 340 -17.17 1.52 15.29
N ARG A 341 -16.12 0.79 15.68
CA ARG A 341 -16.12 0.00 16.93
C ARG A 341 -16.28 0.88 18.17
N ILE A 342 -15.63 2.04 18.22
CA ILE A 342 -15.76 2.96 19.36
C ILE A 342 -17.18 3.51 19.44
N LEU A 343 -17.74 3.95 18.30
CA LEU A 343 -19.11 4.49 18.22
C LEU A 343 -20.15 3.44 18.58
N GLN A 344 -19.96 2.16 18.25
CA GLN A 344 -20.87 1.08 18.63
C GLN A 344 -21.04 0.93 20.15
N PHE A 345 -20.03 1.32 20.95
CA PHE A 345 -20.13 1.34 22.42
C PHE A 345 -20.76 2.62 22.98
N LYS A 346 -20.80 3.69 22.18
CA LYS A 346 -21.15 5.03 22.64
C LYS A 346 -22.45 5.55 22.08
N SER A 347 -22.87 5.08 20.91
CA SER A 347 -24.06 5.55 20.24
C SER A 347 -25.19 4.51 20.25
N LYS A 348 -26.42 4.97 20.02
CA LYS A 348 -27.59 4.12 19.89
C LYS A 348 -27.45 3.12 18.74
N ARG A 349 -26.94 3.60 17.60
CA ARG A 349 -26.73 2.80 16.38
C ARG A 349 -25.64 3.40 15.53
N VAL A 350 -24.92 2.56 14.77
CA VAL A 350 -23.92 2.99 13.78
C VAL A 350 -24.28 2.43 12.42
N LEU A 351 -24.36 3.28 11.41
CA LEU A 351 -24.54 2.94 10.01
C LEU A 351 -23.26 3.28 9.25
N CYS A 352 -22.87 2.44 8.30
CA CYS A 352 -21.64 2.66 7.53
C CYS A 352 -21.92 2.46 6.06
N THR A 353 -21.31 3.30 5.22
CA THR A 353 -21.40 3.18 3.76
C THR A 353 -20.05 3.50 3.12
N ASP A 354 -19.81 2.92 1.96
CA ASP A 354 -18.64 3.22 1.12
C ASP A 354 -18.98 2.90 -0.35
N PRO A 355 -18.63 3.76 -1.30
CA PRO A 355 -18.99 3.58 -2.71
C PRO A 355 -18.15 2.53 -3.43
N TYR A 356 -16.96 2.23 -2.91
CA TYR A 356 -15.97 1.39 -3.57
C TYR A 356 -15.78 0.04 -2.87
N VAL A 357 -16.03 -0.03 -1.57
CA VAL A 357 -15.87 -1.25 -0.78
C VAL A 357 -17.04 -2.20 -1.04
N THR A 358 -16.75 -3.32 -1.67
CA THR A 358 -17.74 -4.37 -1.99
C THR A 358 -17.61 -5.61 -1.11
N ILE A 359 -16.48 -5.75 -0.40
CA ILE A 359 -16.16 -6.96 0.37
C ILE A 359 -16.75 -6.98 1.77
N ASP A 360 -17.29 -5.85 2.28
CA ASP A 360 -17.97 -5.78 3.58
C ASP A 360 -19.52 -5.87 3.38
N PRO A 361 -20.13 -7.02 3.67
CA PRO A 361 -21.58 -7.22 3.49
C PRO A 361 -22.44 -6.44 4.50
N ASN A 362 -21.83 -5.79 5.51
CA ASN A 362 -22.54 -5.03 6.53
C ASN A 362 -22.63 -3.53 6.20
N LEU A 363 -22.26 -3.11 5.00
CA LEU A 363 -22.45 -1.74 4.58
C LEU A 363 -23.92 -1.47 4.25
N THR A 364 -24.35 -0.27 4.62
CA THR A 364 -25.71 0.22 4.40
C THR A 364 -25.73 1.12 3.15
N PRO A 365 -26.78 1.09 2.32
CA PRO A 365 -26.92 2.03 1.21
C PRO A 365 -26.82 3.48 1.68
N LEU A 366 -26.19 4.34 0.87
CA LEU A 366 -25.91 5.73 1.21
C LEU A 366 -27.20 6.51 1.59
N GLU A 367 -28.26 6.30 0.84
CA GLU A 367 -29.56 6.98 1.05
C GLU A 367 -30.11 6.69 2.44
N VAL A 368 -30.04 5.42 2.89
CA VAL A 368 -30.49 4.99 4.22
C VAL A 368 -29.60 5.61 5.31
N VAL A 369 -28.27 5.66 5.10
CA VAL A 369 -27.36 6.32 6.05
C VAL A 369 -27.70 7.78 6.21
N LEU A 370 -27.99 8.48 5.11
CA LEU A 370 -28.35 9.92 5.14
C LEU A 370 -29.71 10.19 5.77
N GLU A 371 -30.68 9.29 5.58
CA GLU A 371 -32.05 9.42 6.10
C GLU A 371 -32.13 9.11 7.58
N GLU A 372 -31.46 8.05 8.05
CA GLU A 372 -31.58 7.52 9.40
C GLU A 372 -30.55 8.05 10.40
N SER A 373 -29.52 8.80 9.94
CA SER A 373 -28.48 9.31 10.84
C SER A 373 -28.86 10.67 11.43
N ASP A 374 -28.57 10.81 12.74
CA ASP A 374 -28.66 12.08 13.46
C ASP A 374 -27.36 12.89 13.39
N LEU A 375 -26.24 12.23 13.06
CA LEU A 375 -24.89 12.78 12.93
C LEU A 375 -24.12 11.96 11.90
N VAL A 376 -23.33 12.62 11.08
CA VAL A 376 -22.47 11.96 10.07
C VAL A 376 -21.00 12.26 10.31
N VAL A 377 -20.15 11.24 10.18
CA VAL A 377 -18.67 11.37 10.21
C VAL A 377 -18.11 10.92 8.87
N ILE A 378 -17.27 11.75 8.25
CA ILE A 378 -16.51 11.36 7.05
C ILE A 378 -15.27 10.58 7.50
N GLY A 379 -15.28 9.27 7.25
CA GLY A 379 -14.18 8.36 7.59
C GLY A 379 -13.10 8.34 6.50
N ALA A 380 -13.52 8.11 5.24
CA ALA A 380 -12.64 8.22 4.09
C ALA A 380 -13.14 9.35 3.16
N PRO A 381 -12.25 10.27 2.73
CA PRO A 381 -12.64 11.46 1.99
C PRO A 381 -12.83 11.19 0.48
N HIS A 382 -13.85 10.40 0.13
CA HIS A 382 -14.20 10.18 -1.27
C HIS A 382 -14.78 11.46 -1.89
N SER A 383 -14.38 11.77 -3.12
CA SER A 383 -14.77 13.02 -3.81
C SER A 383 -16.27 13.20 -3.92
N GLN A 384 -17.04 12.12 -4.07
CA GLN A 384 -18.51 12.17 -4.14
C GLN A 384 -19.18 12.70 -2.87
N TYR A 385 -18.51 12.70 -1.70
CA TYR A 385 -19.06 13.25 -0.47
C TYR A 385 -18.92 14.77 -0.35
N ARG A 386 -18.14 15.40 -1.25
CA ARG A 386 -17.82 16.82 -1.21
C ARG A 386 -19.07 17.70 -1.26
N GLU A 387 -19.91 17.45 -2.26
CA GLU A 387 -21.12 18.23 -2.53
C GLU A 387 -22.41 17.52 -2.09
N LEU A 388 -22.28 16.40 -1.36
CA LEU A 388 -23.40 15.60 -0.94
C LEU A 388 -24.34 16.44 -0.03
N PRO A 389 -25.66 16.52 -0.31
CA PRO A 389 -26.60 17.21 0.57
C PRO A 389 -26.79 16.39 1.86
N ILE A 390 -26.27 16.90 2.97
CA ILE A 390 -26.41 16.31 4.30
C ILE A 390 -27.10 17.32 5.19
N SER A 391 -28.26 16.96 5.75
CA SER A 391 -29.11 17.82 6.55
C SER A 391 -28.77 17.83 8.05
N VAL A 392 -27.99 16.86 8.50
CA VAL A 392 -27.56 16.70 9.90
C VAL A 392 -26.16 17.23 10.12
N PRO A 393 -25.69 17.40 11.36
CA PRO A 393 -24.31 17.76 11.65
C PRO A 393 -23.31 16.81 11.00
N VAL A 394 -22.19 17.35 10.47
CA VAL A 394 -21.15 16.60 9.78
C VAL A 394 -19.82 16.83 10.46
N VAL A 395 -19.12 15.77 10.79
CA VAL A 395 -17.71 15.78 11.23
C VAL A 395 -16.84 15.48 10.03
N ASP A 396 -16.04 16.43 9.64
CA ASP A 396 -15.14 16.36 8.48
C ASP A 396 -13.71 16.70 8.90
N LEU A 397 -12.98 15.70 9.35
CA LEU A 397 -11.59 15.87 9.82
C LEU A 397 -10.65 16.36 8.73
N THR A 398 -10.96 16.06 7.47
CA THR A 398 -10.10 16.35 6.31
C THR A 398 -10.43 17.65 5.62
N ASN A 399 -11.50 18.32 6.04
CA ASN A 399 -12.07 19.48 5.34
C ASN A 399 -12.38 19.20 3.86
N LEU A 400 -12.80 17.99 3.54
CA LEU A 400 -13.21 17.60 2.19
C LEU A 400 -14.26 18.55 1.61
N ARG A 401 -15.20 18.99 2.45
CA ARG A 401 -16.35 19.84 2.09
C ARG A 401 -16.02 21.33 2.08
N GLY A 402 -14.82 21.74 2.47
CA GLY A 402 -14.41 23.14 2.51
C GLY A 402 -15.13 24.01 3.55
N LYS A 403 -15.77 23.37 4.58
CA LYS A 403 -16.52 24.06 5.64
C LYS A 403 -15.77 24.16 6.97
N GLY A 404 -14.48 23.85 6.95
CA GLY A 404 -13.59 23.75 8.10
C GLY A 404 -13.43 22.32 8.60
N SER A 405 -12.27 22.06 9.23
CA SER A 405 -12.00 20.79 9.90
C SER A 405 -12.33 20.92 11.38
N GLY A 406 -13.30 20.17 11.86
CA GLY A 406 -13.69 20.24 13.27
C GLY A 406 -14.60 19.10 13.71
N VAL A 407 -14.63 18.87 15.02
CA VAL A 407 -15.56 17.97 15.72
C VAL A 407 -16.47 18.82 16.58
#